data_bdab2eb31df31bd5396211000b4aa652
#
_entry.id   bdab2eb31df31bd5396211000b4aa652
#
_cell.length_a   1.000
_cell.length_b   1.000
_cell.length_c   1.000
_cell.angle_alpha   90.00
_cell.angle_beta   90.00
_cell.angle_gamma   90.00
#
_symmetry.space_group_name_H-M   'P 1'
#
loop_
_entity.id
_entity.type
_entity.pdbx_description
1 polymer ?
#
loop_
_entity_poly.entity_id
_entity_poly.type
_entity_poly.pdbx_seq_one_letter_code
_entity_poly.pdbx_strand_id
1 'polypeptide(L)'
;MTNQKNTGERQQKIIVFLLFIVLILASIIVGTFNKINLIEKQPVTKAPDIEPIEAVAPVSTGKIAIIIDDFGYRNDAVSEGFLNMDADLTYSVIPGHEYSQTMSKKAFQLGYEVIVHIPMGTTAPKYGEDEYIIKASMTSAEIESRMDKVLQHLPEAVGMNNHQGSKASASKRVMNVMGTVLKENGKYFLDSRTTKETQAELIMRILGVPTGRRHVFLDNNADENSISQQLYILAEKAKTSGFAVGIGHVKENTLNVLQREIPKLKADNFEFVFVSEVVN
;
A
#
# COMPACT_ATOMS: atom_id res chain seq x y z
N MET A 1 91.39 -49.93 49.49
CA MET A 1 90.67 -50.22 48.22
C MET A 1 89.15 -50.03 48.27
N THR A 2 88.60 -49.21 49.15
CA THR A 2 87.13 -49.07 49.39
C THR A 2 86.52 -47.78 48.86
N ASN A 3 87.30 -46.79 48.38
CA ASN A 3 86.74 -45.49 48.04
C ASN A 3 86.46 -45.34 46.50
N GLN A 4 86.96 -46.21 45.61
CA GLN A 4 86.74 -46.15 44.16
C GLN A 4 85.44 -46.88 43.73
N LYS A 5 84.94 -47.85 44.48
CA LYS A 5 83.70 -48.57 44.16
C LYS A 5 82.43 -47.72 44.35
N ASN A 6 82.49 -46.79 45.32
CA ASN A 6 81.35 -45.96 45.70
C ASN A 6 81.09 -44.78 44.72
N THR A 7 82.11 -44.32 44.04
CA THR A 7 82.05 -43.27 43.02
C THR A 7 81.43 -43.75 41.71
N GLY A 8 81.72 -45.02 41.31
CA GLY A 8 81.16 -45.61 40.08
C GLY A 8 79.66 -45.89 40.19
N GLU A 9 79.24 -46.42 41.32
CA GLU A 9 77.79 -46.66 41.58
C GLU A 9 76.95 -45.33 41.62
N ARG A 10 77.53 -44.29 42.17
CA ARG A 10 76.88 -42.96 42.24
C ARG A 10 76.80 -42.31 40.85
N GLN A 11 77.76 -42.46 40.02
CA GLN A 11 77.75 -42.00 38.63
C GLN A 11 76.74 -42.79 37.79
N GLN A 12 76.69 -44.10 37.94
CA GLN A 12 75.66 -44.92 37.26
C GLN A 12 74.23 -44.52 37.64
N LYS A 13 73.93 -44.27 38.94
CA LYS A 13 72.62 -43.82 39.38
C LYS A 13 72.24 -42.43 38.80
N ILE A 14 73.27 -41.53 38.70
CA ILE A 14 73.03 -40.21 38.09
C ILE A 14 72.71 -40.35 36.58
N ILE A 15 73.45 -41.22 35.85
CA ILE A 15 73.18 -41.45 34.44
C ILE A 15 71.80 -42.06 34.18
N VAL A 16 71.43 -43.05 34.99
CA VAL A 16 70.03 -43.65 34.90
C VAL A 16 69.00 -42.64 35.20
N PHE A 17 69.19 -41.76 36.19
CA PHE A 17 68.22 -40.70 36.51
C PHE A 17 68.11 -39.65 35.40
N LEU A 18 69.25 -39.25 34.78
CA LEU A 18 69.27 -38.33 33.64
C LEU A 18 68.58 -38.93 32.42
N LEU A 19 68.82 -40.23 32.14
CA LEU A 19 68.12 -40.96 31.05
C LEU A 19 66.60 -41.01 31.29
N PHE A 20 66.18 -41.20 32.54
CA PHE A 20 64.77 -41.19 32.89
C PHE A 20 64.10 -39.79 32.66
N ILE A 21 64.82 -38.72 33.01
CA ILE A 21 64.38 -37.36 32.75
C ILE A 21 64.27 -37.10 31.25
N VAL A 22 65.24 -37.52 30.45
CA VAL A 22 65.21 -37.37 28.99
C VAL A 22 64.01 -38.14 28.38
N LEU A 23 63.71 -39.36 28.87
CA LEU A 23 62.54 -40.11 28.42
C LEU A 23 61.21 -39.42 28.75
N ILE A 24 61.12 -38.83 29.96
CA ILE A 24 59.94 -38.06 30.35
C ILE A 24 59.77 -36.82 29.46
N LEU A 25 60.83 -36.05 29.21
CA LEU A 25 60.82 -34.91 28.36
C LEU A 25 60.44 -35.26 26.90
N ALA A 26 60.99 -36.35 26.37
CA ALA A 26 60.65 -36.86 25.05
C ALA A 26 59.17 -37.24 24.95
N SER A 27 58.64 -37.89 25.98
CA SER A 27 57.18 -38.24 26.04
C SER A 27 56.29 -37.03 26.06
N ILE A 28 56.67 -35.95 26.78
CA ILE A 28 55.95 -34.69 26.83
C ILE A 28 55.97 -33.98 25.45
N ILE A 29 57.12 -33.98 24.78
CA ILE A 29 57.27 -33.37 23.45
C ILE A 29 56.42 -34.13 22.42
N VAL A 30 56.45 -35.48 22.43
CA VAL A 30 55.62 -36.26 21.53
C VAL A 30 54.10 -36.05 21.82
N GLY A 31 53.73 -35.97 23.11
CA GLY A 31 52.36 -35.68 23.51
C GLY A 31 51.86 -34.30 23.06
N THR A 32 52.70 -33.27 23.16
CA THR A 32 52.40 -31.93 22.69
C THR A 32 52.31 -31.83 21.16
N PHE A 33 53.22 -32.52 20.46
CA PHE A 33 53.23 -32.56 18.99
C PHE A 33 51.96 -33.27 18.43
N ASN A 34 51.52 -34.37 19.05
CA ASN A 34 50.30 -35.06 18.69
C ASN A 34 49.07 -34.22 18.98
N LYS A 35 49.07 -33.40 20.04
CA LYS A 35 47.98 -32.51 20.38
C LYS A 35 47.85 -31.33 19.39
N ILE A 36 48.98 -30.80 18.92
CA ILE A 36 49.05 -29.75 17.89
C ILE A 36 48.52 -30.30 16.55
N ASN A 37 48.97 -31.50 16.14
CA ASN A 37 48.50 -32.13 14.89
C ASN A 37 47.02 -32.52 14.91
N LEU A 38 46.42 -32.76 16.09
CA LEU A 38 44.98 -33.02 16.25
C LEU A 38 44.15 -31.74 16.12
N ILE A 39 44.71 -30.59 16.54
CA ILE A 39 44.10 -29.27 16.41
C ILE A 39 44.11 -28.80 14.92
N GLU A 40 45.21 -29.08 14.22
CA GLU A 40 45.36 -28.71 12.80
C GLU A 40 44.50 -29.55 11.84
N LYS A 41 44.05 -30.73 12.26
CA LYS A 41 43.19 -31.63 11.49
C LYS A 41 41.68 -31.45 11.74
N GLN A 42 41.25 -30.51 12.56
CA GLN A 42 39.84 -30.19 12.62
C GLN A 42 39.46 -29.51 11.28
N PRO A 43 38.44 -30.05 10.55
CA PRO A 43 37.94 -29.35 9.37
C PRO A 43 37.51 -27.96 9.78
N VAL A 44 38.05 -26.94 9.14
CA VAL A 44 37.52 -25.58 9.24
C VAL A 44 36.04 -25.69 8.94
N THR A 45 35.21 -25.58 9.96
CA THR A 45 33.78 -25.47 9.75
C THR A 45 33.58 -24.28 8.82
N LYS A 46 33.15 -24.57 7.57
CA LYS A 46 32.79 -23.54 6.61
C LYS A 46 31.93 -22.53 7.35
N ALA A 47 32.32 -21.26 7.35
CA ALA A 47 31.48 -20.21 7.90
C ALA A 47 30.06 -20.43 7.33
N PRO A 48 29.00 -20.34 8.13
CA PRO A 48 27.65 -20.47 7.58
C PRO A 48 27.56 -19.53 6.38
N ASP A 49 27.11 -20.04 5.23
CA ASP A 49 26.80 -19.20 4.09
C ASP A 49 25.78 -18.21 4.63
N ILE A 50 26.22 -16.96 4.86
CA ILE A 50 25.33 -15.84 5.17
C ILE A 50 24.55 -15.66 3.87
N GLU A 51 23.33 -16.20 3.81
CA GLU A 51 22.40 -15.83 2.75
C GLU A 51 22.42 -14.32 2.64
N PRO A 52 22.48 -13.74 1.44
CA PRO A 52 22.43 -12.29 1.29
C PRO A 52 21.20 -11.83 2.07
N ILE A 53 21.39 -10.98 3.06
CA ILE A 53 20.28 -10.31 3.74
C ILE A 53 19.51 -9.66 2.60
N GLU A 54 18.33 -10.21 2.25
CA GLU A 54 17.42 -9.54 1.33
C GLU A 54 17.34 -8.09 1.81
N ALA A 55 17.71 -7.16 0.93
CA ALA A 55 17.65 -5.76 1.27
C ALA A 55 16.21 -5.47 1.69
N VAL A 56 16.00 -5.24 2.97
CA VAL A 56 14.68 -4.87 3.51
C VAL A 56 14.27 -3.66 2.68
N ALA A 57 13.21 -3.83 1.89
CA ALA A 57 12.69 -2.73 1.08
C ALA A 57 12.49 -1.53 2.01
N PRO A 58 12.89 -0.33 1.61
CA PRO A 58 12.75 0.85 2.46
C PRO A 58 11.29 0.97 2.91
N VAL A 59 11.09 1.12 4.20
CA VAL A 59 9.74 1.27 4.78
C VAL A 59 9.10 2.50 4.15
N SER A 60 7.91 2.33 3.55
CA SER A 60 7.17 3.43 2.93
C SER A 60 6.94 4.57 3.93
N THR A 61 7.10 5.81 3.49
CA THR A 61 6.79 7.01 4.28
C THR A 61 5.30 7.11 4.59
N GLY A 62 4.44 6.58 3.71
CA GLY A 62 2.99 6.52 3.84
C GLY A 62 2.33 6.20 2.50
N LYS A 63 1.12 5.65 2.55
CA LYS A 63 0.33 5.31 1.36
C LYS A 63 -0.58 6.47 0.95
N ILE A 64 -0.51 6.87 -0.31
CA ILE A 64 -1.35 7.91 -0.91
C ILE A 64 -2.28 7.26 -1.91
N ALA A 65 -3.58 7.29 -1.67
CA ALA A 65 -4.59 6.89 -2.63
C ALA A 65 -5.23 8.15 -3.24
N ILE A 66 -5.25 8.24 -4.56
CA ILE A 66 -5.85 9.38 -5.27
C ILE A 66 -6.97 8.88 -6.19
N ILE A 67 -8.15 9.48 -6.02
CA ILE A 67 -9.28 9.30 -6.93
C ILE A 67 -9.32 10.48 -7.89
N ILE A 68 -9.53 10.19 -9.17
CA ILE A 68 -9.83 11.19 -10.19
C ILE A 68 -11.30 11.03 -10.58
N ASP A 69 -12.12 11.96 -10.09
CA ASP A 69 -13.56 12.02 -10.35
C ASP A 69 -13.88 12.58 -11.74
N ASP A 70 -15.15 12.41 -12.17
CA ASP A 70 -15.72 12.95 -13.40
C ASP A 70 -15.16 12.31 -14.69
N PHE A 71 -14.57 11.11 -14.64
CA PHE A 71 -14.28 10.35 -15.85
C PHE A 71 -15.58 9.98 -16.58
N GLY A 72 -15.57 10.06 -17.92
CA GLY A 72 -16.73 9.79 -18.75
C GLY A 72 -17.40 11.02 -19.37
N TYR A 73 -17.15 12.22 -18.84
CA TYR A 73 -17.61 13.47 -19.48
C TYR A 73 -16.81 13.82 -20.73
N ARG A 74 -15.56 13.40 -20.78
CA ARG A 74 -14.62 13.75 -21.85
C ARG A 74 -13.75 12.57 -22.26
N ASN A 75 -13.25 12.63 -23.49
CA ASN A 75 -12.27 11.69 -24.05
C ASN A 75 -11.31 12.52 -24.92
N ASP A 76 -10.32 13.14 -24.30
CA ASP A 76 -9.40 14.07 -24.90
C ASP A 76 -7.99 13.99 -24.28
N ALA A 77 -7.09 14.88 -24.68
CA ALA A 77 -5.70 14.88 -24.22
C ALA A 77 -5.56 14.95 -22.69
N VAL A 78 -6.51 15.55 -21.97
CA VAL A 78 -6.46 15.63 -20.51
C VAL A 78 -6.78 14.26 -19.89
N SER A 79 -7.88 13.61 -20.33
CA SER A 79 -8.20 12.25 -19.85
C SER A 79 -7.15 11.24 -20.24
N GLU A 80 -6.56 11.34 -21.46
CA GLU A 80 -5.43 10.52 -21.87
C GLU A 80 -4.18 10.78 -21.02
N GLY A 81 -3.92 12.02 -20.63
CA GLY A 81 -2.81 12.37 -19.74
C GLY A 81 -2.92 11.68 -18.38
N PHE A 82 -4.12 11.59 -17.81
CA PHE A 82 -4.34 10.83 -16.59
C PHE A 82 -4.11 9.31 -16.79
N LEU A 83 -4.59 8.73 -17.87
CA LEU A 83 -4.41 7.31 -18.17
C LEU A 83 -2.97 6.90 -18.50
N ASN A 84 -2.06 7.86 -18.67
CA ASN A 84 -0.63 7.65 -18.87
C ASN A 84 0.20 8.04 -17.63
N MET A 85 -0.42 8.23 -16.49
CA MET A 85 0.29 8.51 -15.24
C MET A 85 1.05 7.29 -14.75
N ASP A 86 2.31 7.47 -14.36
CA ASP A 86 3.09 6.43 -13.67
C ASP A 86 2.77 6.43 -12.16
N ALA A 87 1.54 6.07 -11.80
CA ALA A 87 1.11 5.91 -10.42
C ALA A 87 -0.21 5.11 -10.37
N ASP A 88 -0.43 4.37 -9.30
CA ASP A 88 -1.69 3.69 -9.04
C ASP A 88 -2.76 4.71 -8.65
N LEU A 89 -3.60 5.08 -9.62
CA LEU A 89 -4.71 6.00 -9.46
C LEU A 89 -6.03 5.27 -9.63
N THR A 90 -7.04 5.66 -8.86
CA THR A 90 -8.40 5.14 -8.97
C THR A 90 -9.24 6.12 -9.81
N TYR A 91 -9.81 5.64 -10.91
CA TYR A 91 -10.66 6.46 -11.77
C TYR A 91 -12.12 6.25 -11.46
N SER A 92 -12.78 7.34 -11.10
CA SER A 92 -14.20 7.37 -10.73
C SER A 92 -15.02 7.86 -11.92
N VAL A 93 -15.78 6.92 -12.51
CA VAL A 93 -16.49 7.13 -13.78
C VAL A 93 -17.95 7.47 -13.51
N ILE A 94 -18.36 8.63 -14.02
CA ILE A 94 -19.79 9.05 -13.99
C ILE A 94 -20.59 8.19 -14.98
N PRO A 95 -21.70 7.57 -14.60
CA PRO A 95 -22.50 6.76 -15.50
C PRO A 95 -23.39 7.61 -16.41
N GLY A 96 -23.69 7.10 -17.61
CA GLY A 96 -24.70 7.68 -18.51
C GLY A 96 -24.22 8.77 -19.45
N HIS A 97 -22.96 9.12 -19.43
CA HIS A 97 -22.35 10.06 -20.38
C HIS A 97 -21.74 9.34 -21.59
N GLU A 98 -21.50 10.08 -22.65
CA GLU A 98 -21.05 9.57 -23.96
C GLU A 98 -19.80 8.68 -23.82
N TYR A 99 -18.86 9.05 -22.96
CA TYR A 99 -17.57 8.33 -22.84
C TYR A 99 -17.49 7.44 -21.60
N SER A 100 -18.57 7.32 -20.78
CA SER A 100 -18.53 6.57 -19.52
C SER A 100 -18.00 5.15 -19.70
N GLN A 101 -18.62 4.35 -20.58
CA GLN A 101 -18.20 2.96 -20.83
C GLN A 101 -16.85 2.86 -21.52
N THR A 102 -16.54 3.76 -22.44
CA THR A 102 -15.24 3.75 -23.16
C THR A 102 -14.09 4.04 -22.21
N MET A 103 -14.25 5.04 -21.35
CA MET A 103 -13.23 5.44 -20.39
C MET A 103 -13.07 4.41 -19.27
N SER A 104 -14.16 3.81 -18.80
CA SER A 104 -14.15 2.71 -17.82
C SER A 104 -13.34 1.53 -18.35
N LYS A 105 -13.67 1.02 -19.53
CA LYS A 105 -12.97 -0.11 -20.17
C LYS A 105 -11.51 0.20 -20.42
N LYS A 106 -11.20 1.40 -20.91
CA LYS A 106 -9.84 1.81 -21.20
C LYS A 106 -8.99 1.87 -19.94
N ALA A 107 -9.47 2.51 -18.87
CA ALA A 107 -8.78 2.55 -17.58
C ALA A 107 -8.52 1.14 -17.03
N PHE A 108 -9.53 0.28 -17.04
CA PHE A 108 -9.43 -1.11 -16.61
C PHE A 108 -8.41 -1.92 -17.44
N GLN A 109 -8.41 -1.78 -18.76
CA GLN A 109 -7.47 -2.47 -19.65
C GLN A 109 -6.02 -2.03 -19.45
N LEU A 110 -5.81 -0.80 -19.01
CA LEU A 110 -4.48 -0.28 -18.64
C LEU A 110 -4.04 -0.67 -17.23
N GLY A 111 -4.87 -1.44 -16.48
CA GLY A 111 -4.56 -1.93 -15.15
C GLY A 111 -4.92 -0.99 -14.02
N TYR A 112 -5.63 0.09 -14.28
CA TYR A 112 -6.10 1.01 -13.26
C TYR A 112 -7.35 0.51 -12.55
N GLU A 113 -7.52 0.92 -11.30
CA GLU A 113 -8.75 0.70 -10.57
C GLU A 113 -9.85 1.63 -11.06
N VAL A 114 -11.02 1.05 -11.32
CA VAL A 114 -12.23 1.79 -11.74
C VAL A 114 -13.30 1.67 -10.68
N ILE A 115 -13.94 2.80 -10.37
CA ILE A 115 -15.12 2.88 -9.50
C ILE A 115 -16.23 3.70 -10.17
N VAL A 116 -17.43 3.53 -9.68
CA VAL A 116 -18.57 4.34 -10.11
C VAL A 116 -18.57 5.67 -9.37
N HIS A 117 -18.62 6.78 -10.10
CA HIS A 117 -18.96 8.10 -9.56
C HIS A 117 -20.48 8.29 -9.56
N ILE A 118 -21.17 7.74 -8.53
CA ILE A 118 -22.63 7.68 -8.53
C ILE A 118 -23.27 9.07 -8.34
N PRO A 119 -24.10 9.55 -9.28
CA PRO A 119 -24.84 10.79 -9.10
C PRO A 119 -25.83 10.67 -7.94
N MET A 120 -25.79 11.60 -7.00
CA MET A 120 -26.63 11.60 -5.83
C MET A 120 -27.35 12.95 -5.65
N GLY A 121 -28.62 12.89 -5.23
CA GLY A 121 -29.43 14.08 -5.03
C GLY A 121 -28.86 15.07 -4.01
N THR A 122 -28.79 16.33 -4.41
CA THR A 122 -28.25 17.45 -3.65
C THR A 122 -29.37 18.47 -3.31
N THR A 123 -29.03 19.42 -2.46
CA THR A 123 -29.88 20.58 -2.18
C THR A 123 -29.94 21.58 -3.34
N ALA A 124 -28.95 21.53 -4.24
CA ALA A 124 -28.84 22.37 -5.44
C ALA A 124 -28.63 21.48 -6.67
N PRO A 125 -29.70 20.94 -7.29
CA PRO A 125 -29.59 19.95 -8.38
C PRO A 125 -28.95 20.56 -9.63
N LYS A 126 -28.05 19.79 -10.27
CA LYS A 126 -27.52 20.02 -11.63
C LYS A 126 -28.17 19.00 -12.58
N TYR A 127 -28.29 19.36 -13.86
CA TYR A 127 -28.95 18.55 -14.88
C TYR A 127 -28.00 17.54 -15.53
N GLY A 128 -28.55 16.47 -16.10
CA GLY A 128 -27.89 15.57 -17.06
C GLY A 128 -27.78 14.10 -16.66
N GLU A 129 -28.10 13.72 -15.42
CA GLU A 129 -27.85 12.36 -14.91
C GLU A 129 -29.13 11.68 -14.36
N ASP A 130 -30.32 12.12 -14.83
CA ASP A 130 -31.62 11.75 -14.26
C ASP A 130 -31.91 10.23 -14.25
N GLU A 131 -31.32 9.49 -15.20
CA GLU A 131 -31.47 8.04 -15.27
C GLU A 131 -30.61 7.27 -14.23
N TYR A 132 -29.59 7.88 -13.68
CA TYR A 132 -28.62 7.25 -12.77
C TYR A 132 -28.61 7.87 -11.38
N ILE A 133 -29.24 9.04 -11.20
CA ILE A 133 -29.20 9.77 -9.93
C ILE A 133 -29.99 9.07 -8.81
N ILE A 134 -29.36 8.88 -7.66
CA ILE A 134 -30.01 8.41 -6.42
C ILE A 134 -30.56 9.58 -5.64
N LYS A 135 -31.89 9.67 -5.50
CA LYS A 135 -32.57 10.78 -4.79
C LYS A 135 -33.08 10.31 -3.42
N ALA A 136 -33.05 11.19 -2.42
CA ALA A 136 -33.57 10.91 -1.09
C ALA A 136 -35.06 10.61 -1.04
N SER A 137 -35.83 11.02 -2.07
CA SER A 137 -37.24 10.77 -2.20
C SER A 137 -37.62 9.41 -2.80
N MET A 138 -36.65 8.67 -3.37
CA MET A 138 -36.87 7.36 -3.97
C MET A 138 -37.26 6.32 -2.92
N THR A 139 -38.07 5.38 -3.28
CA THR A 139 -38.37 4.15 -2.51
C THR A 139 -37.12 3.25 -2.50
N SER A 140 -37.08 2.27 -1.61
CA SER A 140 -35.98 1.29 -1.59
C SER A 140 -35.84 0.53 -2.91
N ALA A 141 -36.96 0.05 -3.46
CA ALA A 141 -36.98 -0.68 -4.74
C ALA A 141 -36.48 0.17 -5.93
N GLU A 142 -36.79 1.48 -5.95
CA GLU A 142 -36.27 2.38 -6.98
C GLU A 142 -34.76 2.57 -6.84
N ILE A 143 -34.24 2.63 -5.61
CA ILE A 143 -32.79 2.74 -5.36
C ILE A 143 -32.08 1.46 -5.80
N GLU A 144 -32.57 0.29 -5.38
CA GLU A 144 -32.06 -1.02 -5.77
C GLU A 144 -32.00 -1.16 -7.29
N SER A 145 -33.13 -0.94 -7.98
CA SER A 145 -33.20 -1.01 -9.45
C SER A 145 -32.21 -0.04 -10.13
N ARG A 146 -31.99 1.13 -9.54
CA ARG A 146 -31.04 2.11 -10.08
C ARG A 146 -29.60 1.70 -9.84
N MET A 147 -29.29 1.15 -8.70
CA MET A 147 -27.97 0.58 -8.39
C MET A 147 -27.62 -0.55 -9.35
N ASP A 148 -28.56 -1.47 -9.60
CA ASP A 148 -28.38 -2.56 -10.58
C ASP A 148 -28.10 -2.02 -11.97
N LYS A 149 -28.85 -1.01 -12.42
CA LYS A 149 -28.63 -0.34 -13.71
C LYS A 149 -27.23 0.26 -13.80
N VAL A 150 -26.77 0.92 -12.75
CA VAL A 150 -25.43 1.53 -12.68
C VAL A 150 -24.34 0.46 -12.75
N LEU A 151 -24.45 -0.60 -11.96
CA LEU A 151 -23.46 -1.69 -11.92
C LEU A 151 -23.39 -2.47 -13.26
N GLN A 152 -24.51 -2.61 -13.95
CA GLN A 152 -24.55 -3.19 -15.30
C GLN A 152 -23.92 -2.25 -16.35
N HIS A 153 -24.05 -0.94 -16.16
CA HIS A 153 -23.51 0.05 -17.09
C HIS A 153 -21.97 0.14 -17.01
N LEU A 154 -21.39 -0.05 -15.80
CA LEU A 154 -19.95 0.01 -15.52
C LEU A 154 -19.48 -1.28 -14.81
N PRO A 155 -19.47 -2.41 -15.51
CA PRO A 155 -19.18 -3.72 -14.90
C PRO A 155 -17.74 -3.86 -14.39
N GLU A 156 -16.80 -3.06 -14.88
CA GLU A 156 -15.41 -3.05 -14.46
C GLU A 156 -15.21 -2.45 -13.04
N ALA A 157 -16.21 -1.68 -12.56
CA ALA A 157 -16.08 -0.97 -11.30
C ALA A 157 -16.04 -1.91 -10.09
N VAL A 158 -15.05 -1.75 -9.24
CA VAL A 158 -14.87 -2.54 -8.00
C VAL A 158 -15.42 -1.84 -6.75
N GLY A 159 -15.79 -0.57 -6.88
CA GLY A 159 -16.29 0.26 -5.79
C GLY A 159 -17.14 1.42 -6.32
N MET A 160 -17.45 2.33 -5.42
CA MET A 160 -18.27 3.50 -5.71
C MET A 160 -17.91 4.66 -4.79
N ASN A 161 -17.98 5.90 -5.31
CA ASN A 161 -18.03 7.11 -4.49
C ASN A 161 -19.17 8.03 -4.95
N ASN A 162 -19.52 9.02 -4.17
CA ASN A 162 -20.66 9.88 -4.50
C ASN A 162 -20.24 11.14 -5.28
N HIS A 163 -20.90 11.33 -6.44
CA HIS A 163 -20.94 12.62 -7.12
C HIS A 163 -22.02 13.49 -6.47
N GLN A 164 -21.65 14.65 -5.95
CA GLN A 164 -22.58 15.52 -5.18
C GLN A 164 -23.19 14.77 -3.98
N GLY A 165 -24.50 14.82 -3.82
CA GLY A 165 -25.26 13.99 -2.88
C GLY A 165 -25.41 14.53 -1.47
N SER A 166 -25.26 15.84 -1.24
CA SER A 166 -25.38 16.42 0.11
C SER A 166 -26.69 16.08 0.83
N LYS A 167 -27.79 15.83 0.09
CA LYS A 167 -29.09 15.42 0.65
C LYS A 167 -29.23 13.89 0.72
N ALA A 168 -28.81 13.18 -0.32
CA ALA A 168 -29.00 11.74 -0.39
C ALA A 168 -28.02 10.99 0.53
N SER A 169 -26.74 11.40 0.61
CA SER A 169 -25.75 10.80 1.50
C SER A 169 -26.04 11.04 2.99
N ALA A 170 -26.78 12.10 3.34
CA ALA A 170 -27.28 12.34 4.69
C ALA A 170 -28.45 11.44 5.10
N SER A 171 -29.07 10.72 4.16
CA SER A 171 -30.20 9.83 4.43
C SER A 171 -29.72 8.44 4.82
N LYS A 172 -29.92 8.06 6.08
CA LYS A 172 -29.64 6.70 6.59
C LYS A 172 -30.32 5.62 5.74
N ARG A 173 -31.59 5.83 5.34
CA ARG A 173 -32.31 4.88 4.52
C ARG A 173 -31.67 4.68 3.15
N VAL A 174 -31.32 5.77 2.47
CA VAL A 174 -30.64 5.69 1.16
C VAL A 174 -29.33 4.94 1.28
N MET A 175 -28.47 5.34 2.23
CA MET A 175 -27.18 4.70 2.42
C MET A 175 -27.29 3.23 2.83
N ASN A 176 -28.34 2.88 3.61
CA ASN A 176 -28.57 1.48 3.98
C ASN A 176 -28.93 0.61 2.76
N VAL A 177 -29.81 1.08 1.90
CA VAL A 177 -30.20 0.34 0.67
C VAL A 177 -28.97 0.22 -0.27
N MET A 178 -28.28 1.32 -0.53
CA MET A 178 -27.05 1.28 -1.36
C MET A 178 -26.01 0.34 -0.79
N GLY A 179 -25.78 0.38 0.52
CA GLY A 179 -24.83 -0.49 1.19
C GLY A 179 -25.18 -1.97 1.11
N THR A 180 -26.48 -2.31 1.19
CA THR A 180 -26.95 -3.70 1.00
C THR A 180 -26.59 -4.19 -0.41
N VAL A 181 -26.91 -3.41 -1.45
CA VAL A 181 -26.57 -3.76 -2.84
C VAL A 181 -25.06 -3.88 -3.05
N LEU A 182 -24.28 -2.96 -2.50
CA LEU A 182 -22.81 -3.01 -2.61
C LEU A 182 -22.22 -4.26 -1.93
N LYS A 183 -22.72 -4.62 -0.74
CA LYS A 183 -22.32 -5.82 -0.02
C LYS A 183 -22.61 -7.10 -0.83
N GLU A 184 -23.80 -7.21 -1.39
CA GLU A 184 -24.21 -8.35 -2.22
C GLU A 184 -23.36 -8.51 -3.48
N ASN A 185 -22.84 -7.39 -3.99
CA ASN A 185 -21.95 -7.35 -5.17
C ASN A 185 -20.45 -7.33 -4.83
N GLY A 186 -20.06 -7.43 -3.56
CA GLY A 186 -18.66 -7.42 -3.13
C GLY A 186 -17.91 -6.14 -3.45
N LYS A 187 -18.58 -4.98 -3.43
CA LYS A 187 -18.02 -3.69 -3.80
C LYS A 187 -17.88 -2.78 -2.59
N TYR A 188 -16.88 -1.90 -2.62
CA TYR A 188 -16.65 -0.93 -1.55
C TYR A 188 -17.32 0.42 -1.82
N PHE A 189 -17.42 1.26 -0.78
CA PHE A 189 -17.88 2.64 -0.90
C PHE A 189 -16.89 3.63 -0.29
N LEU A 190 -16.51 4.67 -1.04
CA LEU A 190 -15.74 5.78 -0.51
C LEU A 190 -16.62 7.03 -0.37
N ASP A 191 -16.77 7.55 0.85
CA ASP A 191 -17.51 8.78 1.12
C ASP A 191 -16.71 10.01 0.65
N SER A 192 -17.19 10.67 -0.42
CA SER A 192 -16.61 11.91 -0.94
C SER A 192 -16.81 13.12 -0.02
N ARG A 193 -17.60 12.96 1.06
CA ARG A 193 -17.86 13.99 2.09
C ARG A 193 -18.32 15.34 1.52
N THR A 194 -19.33 15.28 0.69
CA THR A 194 -19.97 16.48 0.10
C THR A 194 -20.87 17.24 1.08
N THR A 195 -21.14 16.66 2.26
CA THR A 195 -21.79 17.29 3.42
C THR A 195 -21.18 16.79 4.72
N LYS A 196 -21.29 17.57 5.79
CA LYS A 196 -20.88 17.16 7.14
C LYS A 196 -21.85 16.15 7.75
N GLU A 197 -23.11 16.16 7.30
CA GLU A 197 -24.21 15.32 7.76
C GLU A 197 -24.24 13.93 7.12
N THR A 198 -23.26 13.61 6.25
CA THR A 198 -23.19 12.30 5.59
C THR A 198 -23.28 11.14 6.57
N GLN A 199 -24.04 10.10 6.19
CA GLN A 199 -24.17 8.85 6.91
C GLN A 199 -23.43 7.70 6.19
N ALA A 200 -22.78 8.01 5.06
CA ALA A 200 -22.24 6.98 4.18
C ALA A 200 -21.23 6.09 4.89
N GLU A 201 -20.12 6.62 5.36
CA GLU A 201 -19.08 5.82 6.04
C GLU A 201 -19.65 5.03 7.23
N LEU A 202 -20.48 5.66 8.06
CA LEU A 202 -21.06 5.01 9.24
C LEU A 202 -21.94 3.80 8.85
N ILE A 203 -22.84 3.97 7.90
CA ILE A 203 -23.77 2.91 7.49
C ILE A 203 -23.03 1.78 6.79
N MET A 204 -22.07 2.10 5.92
CA MET A 204 -21.24 1.08 5.25
C MET A 204 -20.49 0.21 6.26
N ARG A 205 -19.88 0.81 7.28
CA ARG A 205 -19.23 0.07 8.37
C ARG A 205 -20.20 -0.84 9.12
N ILE A 206 -21.40 -0.35 9.45
CA ILE A 206 -22.43 -1.15 10.14
C ILE A 206 -22.85 -2.36 9.31
N LEU A 207 -22.94 -2.22 7.98
CA LEU A 207 -23.30 -3.29 7.07
C LEU A 207 -22.13 -4.25 6.76
N GLY A 208 -20.90 -3.89 7.13
CA GLY A 208 -19.69 -4.65 6.79
C GLY A 208 -19.31 -4.51 5.31
N VAL A 209 -19.63 -3.36 4.70
CA VAL A 209 -19.13 -2.96 3.38
C VAL A 209 -17.77 -2.29 3.58
N PRO A 210 -16.71 -2.71 2.87
CA PRO A 210 -15.42 -2.01 2.93
C PRO A 210 -15.61 -0.54 2.61
N THR A 211 -15.07 0.34 3.43
CA THR A 211 -15.36 1.78 3.29
C THR A 211 -14.25 2.66 3.85
N GLY A 212 -14.22 3.87 3.35
CA GLY A 212 -13.37 4.94 3.82
C GLY A 212 -14.00 6.29 3.47
N ARG A 213 -13.21 7.33 3.63
CA ARG A 213 -13.63 8.69 3.31
C ARG A 213 -12.51 9.50 2.69
N ARG A 214 -12.86 10.52 1.94
CA ARG A 214 -11.92 11.54 1.47
C ARG A 214 -11.29 12.29 2.65
N HIS A 215 -9.97 12.37 2.67
CA HIS A 215 -9.18 13.15 3.63
C HIS A 215 -8.86 14.56 3.11
N VAL A 216 -8.62 14.69 1.80
CA VAL A 216 -8.27 15.96 1.16
C VAL A 216 -9.01 16.10 -0.17
N PHE A 217 -9.51 17.30 -0.46
CA PHE A 217 -10.04 17.68 -1.77
C PHE A 217 -8.94 18.46 -2.48
N LEU A 218 -8.39 17.92 -3.57
CA LEU A 218 -7.16 18.43 -4.18
C LEU A 218 -7.42 19.74 -4.94
N ASP A 219 -8.49 19.80 -5.71
CA ASP A 219 -8.74 20.84 -6.69
C ASP A 219 -10.05 21.63 -6.45
N ASN A 220 -10.43 21.81 -5.19
CA ASN A 220 -11.53 22.71 -4.82
C ASN A 220 -11.25 24.16 -5.26
N ASN A 221 -9.98 24.59 -5.21
CA ASN A 221 -9.48 25.74 -5.93
C ASN A 221 -8.70 25.22 -7.14
N ALA A 222 -9.04 25.73 -8.34
CA ALA A 222 -8.46 25.30 -9.61
C ALA A 222 -7.03 25.80 -9.87
N ASP A 223 -6.48 26.67 -9.02
CA ASP A 223 -5.11 27.17 -9.12
C ASP A 223 -4.08 26.07 -8.82
N GLU A 224 -3.05 25.92 -9.68
CA GLU A 224 -2.03 24.88 -9.55
C GLU A 224 -1.25 24.92 -8.23
N ASN A 225 -0.95 26.11 -7.70
CA ASN A 225 -0.26 26.23 -6.42
C ASN A 225 -1.14 25.73 -5.28
N SER A 226 -2.44 26.03 -5.34
CA SER A 226 -3.42 25.54 -4.37
C SER A 226 -3.55 24.01 -4.44
N ILE A 227 -3.61 23.44 -5.64
CA ILE A 227 -3.66 21.97 -5.84
C ILE A 227 -2.39 21.33 -5.30
N SER A 228 -1.22 21.89 -5.61
CA SER A 228 0.07 21.41 -5.09
C SER A 228 0.09 21.42 -3.55
N GLN A 229 -0.36 22.50 -2.92
CA GLN A 229 -0.46 22.58 -1.46
C GLN A 229 -1.38 21.48 -0.88
N GLN A 230 -2.54 21.24 -1.49
CA GLN A 230 -3.45 20.17 -1.05
C GLN A 230 -2.84 18.79 -1.20
N LEU A 231 -2.06 18.54 -2.25
CA LEU A 231 -1.34 17.29 -2.45
C LEU A 231 -0.29 17.05 -1.35
N TYR A 232 0.46 18.07 -0.96
CA TYR A 232 1.41 17.96 0.16
C TYR A 232 0.71 17.82 1.52
N ILE A 233 -0.45 18.46 1.73
CA ILE A 233 -1.29 18.20 2.91
C ILE A 233 -1.76 16.73 2.93
N LEU A 234 -2.09 16.16 1.77
CA LEU A 234 -2.44 14.74 1.65
C LEU A 234 -1.26 13.85 2.03
N ALA A 235 -0.06 14.15 1.55
CA ALA A 235 1.17 13.43 1.87
C ALA A 235 1.48 13.47 3.38
N GLU A 236 1.39 14.64 4.02
CA GLU A 236 1.59 14.76 5.47
C GLU A 236 0.55 13.96 6.29
N LYS A 237 -0.69 13.88 5.81
CA LYS A 237 -1.69 13.00 6.43
C LYS A 237 -1.33 11.53 6.25
N ALA A 238 -0.89 11.12 5.07
CA ALA A 238 -0.45 9.75 4.81
C ALA A 238 0.71 9.36 5.70
N LYS A 239 1.70 10.23 5.85
CA LYS A 239 2.85 10.05 6.75
C LYS A 239 2.43 9.88 8.21
N THR A 240 1.44 10.66 8.66
CA THR A 240 1.00 10.65 10.08
C THR A 240 0.11 9.45 10.39
N SER A 241 -0.74 9.03 9.46
CA SER A 241 -1.79 8.03 9.68
C SER A 241 -1.53 6.70 8.98
N GLY A 242 -0.39 6.56 8.28
CA GLY A 242 -0.05 5.41 7.47
C GLY A 242 -0.64 5.48 6.06
N PHE A 243 -1.80 6.08 5.88
CA PHE A 243 -2.40 6.33 4.57
C PHE A 243 -3.30 7.57 4.55
N ALA A 244 -3.55 8.11 3.35
CA ALA A 244 -4.56 9.15 3.13
C ALA A 244 -5.18 9.06 1.74
N VAL A 245 -6.47 9.45 1.63
CA VAL A 245 -7.23 9.47 0.38
C VAL A 245 -7.48 10.91 -0.06
N GLY A 246 -7.03 11.23 -1.27
CA GLY A 246 -7.31 12.48 -1.96
C GLY A 246 -8.31 12.30 -3.10
N ILE A 247 -9.11 13.33 -3.38
CA ILE A 247 -9.97 13.40 -4.55
C ILE A 247 -9.64 14.64 -5.36
N GLY A 248 -9.37 14.46 -6.64
CA GLY A 248 -9.29 15.49 -7.67
C GLY A 248 -10.22 15.15 -8.83
N HIS A 249 -10.28 16.01 -9.84
CA HIS A 249 -11.13 15.83 -11.02
C HIS A 249 -10.30 15.78 -12.31
N VAL A 250 -10.91 15.28 -13.39
CA VAL A 250 -10.31 15.22 -14.72
C VAL A 250 -10.16 16.60 -15.36
N LYS A 251 -9.26 17.44 -14.78
CA LYS A 251 -8.97 18.82 -15.17
C LYS A 251 -7.49 18.99 -15.51
N GLU A 252 -7.19 19.90 -16.44
CA GLU A 252 -5.83 20.17 -16.90
C GLU A 252 -4.88 20.57 -15.77
N ASN A 253 -5.26 21.53 -14.93
CA ASN A 253 -4.41 21.97 -13.82
C ASN A 253 -4.16 20.85 -12.79
N THR A 254 -5.14 19.97 -12.54
CA THR A 254 -4.97 18.80 -11.69
C THR A 254 -3.97 17.84 -12.32
N LEU A 255 -4.08 17.56 -13.61
CA LEU A 255 -3.15 16.72 -14.35
C LEU A 255 -1.72 17.26 -14.29
N ASN A 256 -1.53 18.56 -14.62
CA ASN A 256 -0.23 19.22 -14.62
C ASN A 256 0.47 19.11 -13.25
N VAL A 257 -0.29 19.35 -12.18
CA VAL A 257 0.27 19.24 -10.81
C VAL A 257 0.64 17.81 -10.48
N LEU A 258 -0.24 16.84 -10.73
CA LEU A 258 0.05 15.44 -10.41
C LEU A 258 1.25 14.91 -11.21
N GLN A 259 1.36 15.23 -12.50
CA GLN A 259 2.52 14.86 -13.32
C GLN A 259 3.83 15.43 -12.78
N ARG A 260 3.80 16.65 -12.25
CA ARG A 260 4.97 17.34 -11.72
C ARG A 260 5.37 16.86 -10.31
N GLU A 261 4.38 16.58 -9.46
CA GLU A 261 4.63 16.37 -8.03
C GLU A 261 4.69 14.87 -7.63
N ILE A 262 3.97 13.97 -8.33
CA ILE A 262 4.01 12.53 -8.00
C ILE A 262 5.43 11.96 -8.05
N PRO A 263 6.27 12.25 -9.06
CA PRO A 263 7.64 11.74 -9.08
C PRO A 263 8.47 12.20 -7.87
N LYS A 264 8.24 13.40 -7.35
CA LYS A 264 8.93 13.92 -6.16
C LYS A 264 8.49 13.17 -4.90
N LEU A 265 7.19 12.96 -4.73
CA LEU A 265 6.65 12.21 -3.60
C LEU A 265 7.09 10.74 -3.62
N LYS A 266 7.19 10.12 -4.81
CA LYS A 266 7.79 8.78 -4.96
C LYS A 266 9.27 8.78 -4.52
N ALA A 267 10.02 9.82 -4.90
CA ALA A 267 11.42 9.98 -4.46
C ALA A 267 11.54 10.18 -2.93
N ASP A 268 10.54 10.79 -2.30
CA ASP A 268 10.41 10.90 -0.84
C ASP A 268 9.83 9.62 -0.18
N ASN A 269 9.79 8.52 -0.93
CA ASN A 269 9.37 7.19 -0.51
C ASN A 269 7.89 7.08 -0.09
N PHE A 270 7.02 7.92 -0.66
CA PHE A 270 5.58 7.69 -0.61
C PHE A 270 5.16 6.64 -1.64
N GLU A 271 4.24 5.76 -1.23
CA GLU A 271 3.65 4.74 -2.07
C GLU A 271 2.28 5.21 -2.58
N PHE A 272 2.11 5.23 -3.91
CA PHE A 272 0.80 5.47 -4.51
C PHE A 272 0.08 4.14 -4.67
N VAL A 273 -1.14 4.04 -4.16
CA VAL A 273 -1.91 2.79 -4.09
C VAL A 273 -3.35 3.00 -4.54
N PHE A 274 -4.02 1.94 -4.96
CA PHE A 274 -5.46 1.99 -5.24
C PHE A 274 -6.27 2.19 -3.96
N VAL A 275 -7.47 2.76 -4.11
CA VAL A 275 -8.36 2.99 -2.96
C VAL A 275 -8.79 1.69 -2.31
N SER A 276 -8.96 0.61 -3.07
CA SER A 276 -9.28 -0.72 -2.54
C SER A 276 -8.27 -1.24 -1.51
N GLU A 277 -7.02 -0.79 -1.54
CA GLU A 277 -5.98 -1.20 -0.60
C GLU A 277 -6.04 -0.48 0.76
N VAL A 278 -6.80 0.61 0.85
CA VAL A 278 -6.88 1.44 2.07
C VAL A 278 -8.29 1.57 2.66
N VAL A 279 -9.30 0.96 2.04
CA VAL A 279 -10.65 0.83 2.62
C VAL A 279 -10.78 -0.47 3.41
N ASN A 280 -11.48 -0.41 4.57
CA ASN A 280 -11.63 -1.53 5.50
C ASN A 280 -13.12 -1.83 5.75
#